data_7ba66a5b8b2d840d5b22e6e46d93808d
#
_entry.id   7ba66a5b8b2d840d5b22e6e46d93808d
#
_cell.length_a   1.000
_cell.length_b   1.000
_cell.length_c   1.000
_cell.angle_alpha   90.00
_cell.angle_beta   90.00
_cell.angle_gamma   90.00
#
_symmetry.space_group_name_H-M   'P 1'
#
loop_
_entity.id
_entity.type
_entity.pdbx_description
1 polymer ?
#
loop_
_entity_poly.entity_id
_entity_poly.type
_entity_poly.pdbx_seq_one_letter_code
_entity_poly.pdbx_strand_id
1 'polypeptide(L)'
;MTDIKTYTVSEPYLKIDCGLGEAPFWEEKTNTLRFVDIVKSKVHTIDLNEGPSSHKVLADLDISIGCTADIEDNDDDFAFGGKHGYGILNRKTAEYKYIKKYWMEEEINDGKHGGKENR
;
A
#
# COMPACT_ATOMS: atom_id res chain seq x y z
N MET A 1 -7.48 12.49 38.87
CA MET A 1 -8.18 11.75 37.81
C MET A 1 -7.73 12.27 36.46
N THR A 2 -7.51 11.39 35.52
CA THR A 2 -7.08 11.76 34.18
C THR A 2 -8.30 11.93 33.28
N ASP A 3 -8.36 13.05 32.56
CA ASP A 3 -9.40 13.25 31.57
C ASP A 3 -9.15 12.38 30.35
N ILE A 4 -10.22 11.79 29.83
CA ILE A 4 -10.17 11.01 28.61
C ILE A 4 -10.51 11.93 27.45
N LYS A 5 -9.60 12.03 26.49
CA LYS A 5 -9.84 12.78 25.25
C LYS A 5 -10.61 11.89 24.29
N THR A 6 -11.67 12.46 23.74
CA THR A 6 -12.51 11.74 22.75
C THR A 6 -12.45 12.47 21.42
N TYR A 7 -12.21 11.71 20.36
CA TYR A 7 -12.21 12.22 18.99
C TYR A 7 -13.32 11.52 18.22
N THR A 8 -14.10 12.30 17.51
CA THR A 8 -15.20 11.77 16.71
C THR A 8 -15.01 12.10 15.25
N VAL A 9 -15.14 11.10 14.39
CA VAL A 9 -15.08 11.29 12.95
C VAL A 9 -16.50 11.10 12.41
N SER A 10 -17.07 12.15 11.85
CA SER A 10 -18.44 12.12 11.31
C SER A 10 -18.48 11.83 9.82
N GLU A 11 -17.37 12.08 9.11
CA GLU A 11 -17.27 11.86 7.67
C GLU A 11 -15.89 11.31 7.34
N PRO A 12 -15.77 10.50 6.25
CA PRO A 12 -14.45 10.07 5.82
C PRO A 12 -13.64 11.27 5.31
N TYR A 13 -12.34 11.26 5.59
CA TYR A 13 -11.42 12.27 5.09
C TYR A 13 -11.33 12.23 3.56
N LEU A 14 -11.32 11.03 3.01
CA LEU A 14 -11.29 10.79 1.57
C LEU A 14 -12.37 9.76 1.22
N LYS A 15 -13.25 10.12 0.29
CA LYS A 15 -14.30 9.22 -0.19
C LYS A 15 -13.86 8.56 -1.49
N ILE A 16 -13.41 7.32 -1.40
CA ILE A 16 -13.09 6.48 -2.56
C ILE A 16 -13.58 5.07 -2.28
N ASP A 17 -13.90 4.36 -3.34
CA ASP A 17 -14.40 2.99 -3.22
C ASP A 17 -13.23 2.02 -3.27
N CYS A 18 -12.60 1.77 -2.13
CA CYS A 18 -11.60 0.72 -2.01
C CYS A 18 -12.28 -0.64 -1.90
N GLY A 19 -11.68 -1.65 -2.55
CA GLY A 19 -12.09 -3.03 -2.30
C GLY A 19 -11.68 -3.45 -0.90
N LEU A 20 -10.45 -3.13 -0.51
CA LEU A 20 -9.94 -3.32 0.84
C LEU A 20 -8.81 -2.32 1.07
N GLY A 21 -9.14 -1.19 1.68
CA GLY A 21 -8.16 -0.17 2.04
C GLY A 21 -7.41 -0.58 3.29
N GLU A 22 -6.08 -0.59 3.22
CA GLU A 22 -5.23 -1.10 4.29
C GLU A 22 -3.89 -0.38 4.35
N ALA A 23 -3.14 -0.68 5.42
CA ALA A 23 -1.75 -0.30 5.59
C ALA A 23 -1.47 1.20 5.39
N PRO A 24 -2.15 2.08 6.12
CA PRO A 24 -1.81 3.50 6.04
C PRO A 24 -0.39 3.72 6.58
N PHE A 25 0.38 4.52 5.87
CA PHE A 25 1.75 4.85 6.22
C PHE A 25 1.97 6.35 6.04
N TRP A 26 2.42 7.02 7.10
CA TRP A 26 2.70 8.44 7.05
C TRP A 26 4.16 8.68 6.69
N GLU A 27 4.37 9.34 5.56
CA GLU A 27 5.69 9.75 5.11
C GLU A 27 5.99 11.12 5.73
N GLU A 28 6.69 11.11 6.83
CA GLU A 28 6.91 12.31 7.66
C GLU A 28 7.59 13.43 6.90
N LYS A 29 8.61 13.13 6.11
CA LYS A 29 9.39 14.15 5.38
C LYS A 29 8.53 15.03 4.47
N THR A 30 7.54 14.46 3.84
CA THR A 30 6.70 15.15 2.87
C THR A 30 5.30 15.41 3.38
N ASN A 31 4.98 14.91 4.57
CA ASN A 31 3.63 14.94 5.14
C ASN A 31 2.61 14.31 4.17
N THR A 32 2.96 13.15 3.67
CA THR A 32 2.13 12.39 2.72
C THR A 32 1.62 11.13 3.38
N LEU A 33 0.35 10.82 3.16
CA LEU A 33 -0.23 9.55 3.56
C LEU A 33 -0.21 8.60 2.37
N ARG A 34 0.31 7.41 2.58
CA ARG A 34 0.32 6.32 1.61
C ARG A 34 -0.53 5.18 2.16
N PHE A 35 -1.34 4.57 1.34
CA PHE A 35 -2.12 3.39 1.72
C PHE A 35 -2.38 2.52 0.50
N VAL A 36 -2.83 1.29 0.74
CA VAL A 36 -3.03 0.33 -0.34
C VAL A 36 -4.51 -0.05 -0.44
N ASP A 37 -4.92 -0.47 -1.63
CA ASP A 37 -6.13 -1.23 -1.86
C ASP A 37 -5.70 -2.63 -2.27
N ILE A 38 -5.82 -3.57 -1.36
CA ILE A 38 -5.33 -4.93 -1.57
C ILE A 38 -6.09 -5.61 -2.71
N VAL A 39 -7.41 -5.47 -2.73
CA VAL A 39 -8.26 -6.13 -3.72
C VAL A 39 -8.04 -5.57 -5.12
N LYS A 40 -7.91 -4.25 -5.24
CA LYS A 40 -7.73 -3.59 -6.54
C LYS A 40 -6.28 -3.42 -6.95
N SER A 41 -5.34 -3.89 -6.13
CA SER A 41 -3.89 -3.84 -6.41
C SER A 41 -3.38 -2.43 -6.68
N LYS A 42 -3.82 -1.48 -5.86
CA LYS A 42 -3.44 -0.07 -6.01
C LYS A 42 -2.73 0.47 -4.79
N VAL A 43 -1.82 1.40 -5.02
CA VAL A 43 -1.21 2.22 -3.98
C VAL A 43 -1.70 3.64 -4.17
N HIS A 44 -2.22 4.23 -3.11
CA HIS A 44 -2.77 5.57 -3.10
C HIS A 44 -1.90 6.51 -2.27
N THR A 45 -1.88 7.79 -2.62
CA THR A 45 -1.23 8.82 -1.82
C THR A 45 -2.11 10.06 -1.71
N ILE A 46 -1.95 10.75 -0.59
CA ILE A 46 -2.58 12.06 -0.33
C ILE A 46 -1.50 12.96 0.24
N ASP A 47 -1.37 14.16 -0.31
CA ASP A 47 -0.56 15.21 0.32
C ASP A 47 -1.40 15.83 1.44
N LEU A 48 -1.01 15.60 2.68
CA LEU A 48 -1.78 16.08 3.82
C LEU A 48 -1.74 17.59 4.00
N ASN A 49 -0.77 18.26 3.39
CA ASN A 49 -0.73 19.72 3.38
C ASN A 49 -1.80 20.30 2.46
N GLU A 50 -2.08 19.63 1.34
CA GLU A 50 -3.08 20.08 0.37
C GLU A 50 -4.47 19.52 0.64
N GLY A 51 -4.55 18.38 1.28
CA GLY A 51 -5.83 17.75 1.65
C GLY A 51 -6.32 16.69 0.67
N PRO A 52 -7.58 16.25 0.84
CA PRO A 52 -8.11 15.10 0.08
C PRO A 52 -8.11 15.28 -1.45
N SER A 53 -8.20 16.52 -1.94
CA SER A 53 -8.17 16.79 -3.38
C SER A 53 -6.83 16.44 -4.02
N SER A 54 -5.79 16.27 -3.24
CA SER A 54 -4.47 15.85 -3.72
C SER A 54 -4.34 14.34 -3.90
N HIS A 55 -5.39 13.58 -3.59
CA HIS A 55 -5.39 12.13 -3.74
C HIS A 55 -5.03 11.73 -5.16
N LYS A 56 -4.16 10.73 -5.25
CA LYS A 56 -3.82 10.11 -6.54
C LYS A 56 -3.49 8.65 -6.36
N VAL A 57 -3.61 7.90 -7.43
CA VAL A 57 -3.14 6.53 -7.50
C VAL A 57 -1.67 6.57 -7.91
N LEU A 58 -0.79 6.27 -6.96
CA LEU A 58 0.64 6.23 -7.21
C LEU A 58 1.00 5.06 -8.11
N ALA A 59 0.38 3.91 -7.88
CA ALA A 59 0.64 2.69 -8.64
C ALA A 59 -0.64 1.88 -8.81
N ASP A 60 -0.86 1.40 -10.03
CA ASP A 60 -1.93 0.48 -10.37
C ASP A 60 -1.26 -0.78 -10.90
N LEU A 61 -1.26 -1.82 -10.10
CA LEU A 61 -0.36 -2.96 -10.28
C LEU A 61 -1.09 -4.22 -10.74
N ASP A 62 -0.30 -5.17 -11.21
CA ASP A 62 -0.76 -6.53 -11.53
C ASP A 62 -0.56 -7.50 -10.36
N ILE A 63 -0.12 -7.00 -9.21
CA ILE A 63 0.09 -7.78 -8.00
C ILE A 63 -0.61 -7.12 -6.82
N SER A 64 -1.04 -7.92 -5.86
CA SER A 64 -1.58 -7.40 -4.60
C SER A 64 -0.46 -7.04 -3.64
N ILE A 65 -0.56 -5.85 -3.07
CA ILE A 65 0.34 -5.36 -2.03
C ILE A 65 -0.46 -5.21 -0.76
N GLY A 66 0.02 -5.82 0.33
CA GLY A 66 -0.65 -5.78 1.62
C GLY A 66 -0.08 -4.78 2.61
N CYS A 67 1.17 -4.40 2.44
CA CYS A 67 1.83 -3.42 3.32
C CYS A 67 3.01 -2.79 2.62
N THR A 68 3.43 -1.63 3.13
CA THR A 68 4.60 -0.92 2.62
C THR A 68 5.43 -0.38 3.78
N ALA A 69 6.69 -0.08 3.51
CA ALA A 69 7.59 0.53 4.47
C ALA A 69 8.63 1.38 3.75
N ASP A 70 9.08 2.44 4.40
CA ASP A 70 10.16 3.23 3.85
C ASP A 70 11.49 2.48 3.94
N ILE A 71 12.39 2.82 3.03
CA ILE A 71 13.75 2.28 3.01
C ILE A 71 14.69 3.38 3.50
N GLU A 72 15.55 3.03 4.45
CA GLU A 72 16.51 3.97 5.00
C GLU A 72 17.41 4.52 3.89
N ASP A 73 17.60 5.84 3.88
CA ASP A 73 18.43 6.57 2.92
C ASP A 73 18.01 6.40 1.45
N ASN A 74 16.75 6.05 1.21
CA ASN A 74 16.23 5.92 -0.15
C ASN A 74 14.83 6.52 -0.23
N ASP A 75 14.74 7.72 -0.80
CA ASP A 75 13.47 8.43 -0.95
C ASP A 75 12.75 8.12 -2.28
N ASP A 76 13.43 7.47 -3.21
CA ASP A 76 12.86 7.13 -4.52
C ASP A 76 12.02 5.87 -4.50
N ASP A 77 12.35 4.95 -3.62
CA ASP A 77 11.70 3.65 -3.53
C ASP A 77 11.12 3.42 -2.15
N PHE A 78 10.19 2.47 -2.07
CA PHE A 78 9.78 1.92 -0.78
C PHE A 78 9.63 0.41 -0.89
N ALA A 79 9.72 -0.26 0.25
CA ALA A 79 9.55 -1.70 0.31
C ALA A 79 8.07 -2.07 0.38
N PHE A 80 7.72 -3.23 -0.14
CA PHE A 80 6.37 -3.76 -0.03
C PHE A 80 6.38 -5.24 0.34
N GLY A 81 5.32 -5.65 1.02
CA GLY A 81 4.97 -7.05 1.19
C GLY A 81 3.71 -7.33 0.39
N GLY A 82 3.78 -8.32 -0.46
CA GLY A 82 2.69 -8.67 -1.36
C GLY A 82 2.32 -10.14 -1.29
N LYS A 83 1.38 -10.51 -2.14
CA LYS A 83 0.86 -11.87 -2.17
C LYS A 83 1.94 -12.93 -2.47
N HIS A 84 2.86 -12.61 -3.36
CA HIS A 84 3.84 -13.60 -3.85
C HIS A 84 5.23 -13.40 -3.26
N GLY A 85 5.47 -12.33 -2.54
CA GLY A 85 6.78 -12.05 -1.98
C GLY A 85 6.90 -10.62 -1.50
N TYR A 86 8.12 -10.23 -1.19
CA TYR A 86 8.41 -8.84 -0.85
C TYR A 86 9.42 -8.25 -1.82
N GLY A 87 9.33 -6.94 -2.00
CA GLY A 87 10.14 -6.27 -3.00
C GLY A 87 10.21 -4.77 -2.80
N ILE A 88 10.60 -4.09 -3.86
CA ILE A 88 10.83 -2.66 -3.90
C ILE A 88 10.01 -2.07 -5.04
N LEU A 89 9.34 -0.95 -4.77
CA LEU A 89 8.54 -0.22 -5.75
C LEU A 89 9.06 1.20 -5.87
N ASN A 90 9.24 1.66 -7.11
CA ASN A 90 9.70 3.01 -7.40
C ASN A 90 8.50 3.98 -7.40
N ARG A 91 8.64 5.09 -6.67
CA ARG A 91 7.57 6.09 -6.51
C ARG A 91 7.19 6.81 -7.79
N LYS A 92 8.14 7.01 -8.68
CA LYS A 92 7.93 7.80 -9.90
C LYS A 92 7.43 6.96 -11.06
N THR A 93 8.01 5.78 -11.23
CA THR A 93 7.70 4.92 -12.37
C THR A 93 6.65 3.89 -12.08
N ALA A 94 6.37 3.61 -10.80
CA ALA A 94 5.54 2.52 -10.31
C ALA A 94 6.07 1.13 -10.73
N GLU A 95 7.32 1.07 -11.17
CA GLU A 95 7.97 -0.21 -11.44
C GLU A 95 8.37 -0.89 -10.15
N TYR A 96 8.22 -2.21 -10.11
CA TYR A 96 8.59 -2.97 -8.93
C TYR A 96 9.45 -4.17 -9.31
N LYS A 97 10.17 -4.66 -8.31
CA LYS A 97 10.92 -5.93 -8.43
C LYS A 97 10.84 -6.66 -7.11
N TYR A 98 10.77 -7.98 -7.18
CA TYR A 98 10.84 -8.81 -6.00
C TYR A 98 12.27 -8.91 -5.50
N ILE A 99 12.44 -8.83 -4.18
CA ILE A 99 13.69 -9.23 -3.52
C ILE A 99 13.64 -10.74 -3.25
N LYS A 100 12.47 -11.21 -2.81
CA LYS A 100 12.26 -12.61 -2.47
C LYS A 100 10.81 -12.99 -2.73
N LYS A 101 10.60 -14.10 -3.44
CA LYS A 101 9.29 -14.72 -3.58
C LYS A 101 9.14 -15.82 -2.54
N TYR A 102 7.94 -15.98 -2.00
CA TYR A 102 7.67 -16.98 -0.96
C TYR A 102 7.65 -18.38 -1.54
N TRP A 103 7.19 -18.51 -2.78
CA TRP A 103 7.01 -19.80 -3.45
C TRP A 103 7.66 -19.79 -4.83
N MET A 104 7.97 -20.98 -5.32
CA MET A 104 8.37 -21.15 -6.71
C MET A 104 7.16 -20.97 -7.62
N GLU A 105 7.40 -20.62 -8.88
CA GLU A 105 6.33 -20.42 -9.85
C GLU A 105 5.42 -21.64 -9.99
N GLU A 106 6.01 -22.83 -9.99
CA GLU A 106 5.26 -24.09 -10.10
C GLU A 106 4.29 -24.26 -8.93
N GLU A 107 4.72 -23.92 -7.73
CA GLU A 107 3.88 -24.04 -6.53
C GLU A 107 2.72 -23.07 -6.56
N ILE A 108 2.92 -21.88 -7.08
CA ILE A 108 1.87 -20.88 -7.23
C ILE A 108 0.84 -21.37 -8.24
N ASN A 109 1.29 -21.90 -9.38
CA ASN A 109 0.43 -22.38 -10.45
C ASN A 109 -0.38 -23.61 -10.05
N ASP A 110 0.17 -24.45 -9.18
CA ASP A 110 -0.54 -25.61 -8.67
C ASP A 110 -1.62 -25.27 -7.65
N GLY A 111 -1.66 -24.02 -7.22
CA GLY A 111 -2.62 -23.57 -6.23
C GLY A 111 -2.34 -24.05 -4.82
N LYS A 112 -1.17 -24.60 -4.56
CA LYS A 112 -0.83 -25.15 -3.25
C LYS A 112 -0.85 -24.12 -2.13
N HIS A 113 -0.64 -22.88 -2.46
CA HIS A 113 -0.59 -21.79 -1.50
C HIS A 113 -1.72 -20.79 -1.72
N GLY A 114 -2.82 -21.27 -2.28
CA GLY A 114 -4.00 -20.44 -2.47
C GLY A 114 -3.87 -19.38 -3.55
N GLY A 115 -2.86 -19.49 -4.38
CA GLY A 115 -2.61 -18.48 -5.41
C GLY A 115 -3.73 -18.34 -6.43
N LYS A 116 -4.47 -19.38 -6.69
CA LYS A 116 -5.54 -19.37 -7.69
C LYS A 116 -6.83 -18.76 -7.21
N GLU A 117 -7.21 -19.03 -5.99
CA GLU A 117 -8.53 -18.67 -5.49
C GLU A 117 -8.70 -17.18 -5.26
N ASN A 118 -7.61 -16.47 -5.16
CA ASN A 118 -7.61 -15.08 -4.71
C ASN A 118 -7.42 -14.09 -5.83
N ARG A 119 -7.65 -14.49 -7.02
CA ARG A 119 -7.49 -13.59 -8.13
C ARG A 119 -8.65 -12.71 -8.37
#